data_b7327493658230ca0b49b68531afa597
#
_entry.id   b7327493658230ca0b49b68531afa597
#
_cell.length_a   1.000
_cell.length_b   1.000
_cell.length_c   1.000
_cell.angle_alpha   90.00
_cell.angle_beta   90.00
_cell.angle_gamma   90.00
#
_symmetry.space_group_name_H-M   'P 1'
#
loop_
_entity.id
_entity.type
_entity.pdbx_description
1 polymer ?
#
loop_
_entity_poly.entity_id
_entity_poly.type
_entity_poly.pdbx_seq_one_letter_code
_entity_poly.pdbx_strand_id
1 'polypeptide(L)'
;MLEELKEEVLEANLELPRHHVVLYTWGNASGIDRERNLIVIKPSGVPYEYLKASDMVVVNLEGEVVEGNLRPSSDTRTHIELYKNFPEIGGVVHTHSIHAAA
;
A
#
# COMPACT_ATOMS: atom_id res chain seq x y z
N MET A 1 -11.68 8.90 5.07
CA MET A 1 -10.51 9.62 4.51
C MET A 1 -9.90 8.81 3.37
N LEU A 2 -9.71 9.46 2.23
CA LEU A 2 -9.07 8.87 1.05
C LEU A 2 -9.73 7.59 0.53
N GLU A 3 -11.07 7.55 0.53
CA GLU A 3 -11.84 6.35 0.15
C GLU A 3 -11.53 5.92 -1.29
N GLU A 4 -11.41 6.87 -2.20
CA GLU A 4 -11.10 6.55 -3.59
C GLU A 4 -9.70 5.95 -3.74
N LEU A 5 -8.71 6.53 -3.06
CA LEU A 5 -7.35 6.00 -3.08
C LEU A 5 -7.31 4.62 -2.41
N LYS A 6 -8.08 4.42 -1.34
CA LYS A 6 -8.15 3.10 -0.69
C LYS A 6 -8.70 2.04 -1.65
N GLU A 7 -9.70 2.39 -2.47
CA GLU A 7 -10.24 1.46 -3.45
C GLU A 7 -9.21 1.12 -4.52
N GLU A 8 -8.47 2.12 -4.99
CA GLU A 8 -7.42 1.90 -5.97
C GLU A 8 -6.30 1.02 -5.42
N VAL A 9 -5.91 1.25 -4.17
CA VAL A 9 -4.87 0.45 -3.52
C VAL A 9 -5.37 -0.97 -3.28
N LEU A 10 -6.64 -1.14 -2.90
CA LEU A 10 -7.24 -2.47 -2.77
C LEU A 10 -7.15 -3.23 -4.09
N GLU A 11 -7.57 -2.61 -5.20
CA GLU A 11 -7.53 -3.27 -6.50
C GLU A 11 -6.11 -3.64 -6.90
N ALA A 12 -5.14 -2.76 -6.66
CA ALA A 12 -3.74 -3.05 -6.95
C ALA A 12 -3.24 -4.26 -6.16
N ASN A 13 -3.62 -4.35 -4.88
CA ASN A 13 -3.24 -5.50 -4.06
C ASN A 13 -3.91 -6.79 -4.53
N LEU A 14 -5.17 -6.73 -4.93
CA LEU A 14 -5.90 -7.92 -5.40
C LEU A 14 -5.38 -8.43 -6.73
N GLU A 15 -4.77 -7.57 -7.54
CA GLU A 15 -4.16 -7.98 -8.80
C GLU A 15 -2.94 -8.88 -8.58
N LEU A 16 -2.24 -8.74 -7.44
CA LEU A 16 -1.04 -9.52 -7.18
C LEU A 16 -1.29 -11.04 -7.15
N PRO A 17 -2.26 -11.54 -6.35
CA PRO A 17 -2.54 -12.97 -6.38
C PRO A 17 -3.23 -13.41 -7.67
N ARG A 18 -4.01 -12.55 -8.33
CA ARG A 18 -4.66 -12.86 -9.59
C ARG A 18 -3.66 -13.22 -10.69
N HIS A 19 -2.47 -12.63 -10.64
CA HIS A 19 -1.41 -12.88 -11.61
C HIS A 19 -0.33 -13.83 -11.08
N HIS A 20 -0.60 -14.49 -9.95
CA HIS A 20 0.32 -15.44 -9.32
C HIS A 20 1.69 -14.83 -9.00
N VAL A 21 1.70 -13.54 -8.68
CA VAL A 21 2.93 -12.82 -8.37
C VAL A 21 3.33 -13.00 -6.91
N VAL A 22 2.34 -13.25 -6.05
CA VAL A 22 2.56 -13.41 -4.60
C VAL A 22 1.82 -14.64 -4.10
N LEU A 23 2.25 -15.13 -2.93
CA LEU A 23 1.61 -16.23 -2.21
C LEU A 23 1.21 -15.77 -0.83
N TYR A 24 0.06 -16.24 -0.34
CA TYR A 24 -0.46 -15.92 0.99
C TYR A 24 -0.65 -14.42 1.18
N THR A 25 -0.02 -13.85 2.22
CA THR A 25 -0.09 -12.42 2.51
C THR A 25 1.16 -11.67 2.08
N TRP A 26 2.07 -12.35 1.41
CA TRP A 26 3.33 -11.75 0.97
C TRP A 26 3.09 -10.82 -0.22
N GLY A 27 3.89 -9.78 -0.28
CA GLY A 27 3.74 -8.77 -1.31
C GLY A 27 2.66 -7.76 -0.95
N ASN A 28 2.76 -6.57 -1.51
CA ASN A 28 1.78 -5.53 -1.25
C ASN A 28 1.97 -4.38 -2.22
N ALA A 29 0.93 -3.55 -2.31
CA ALA A 29 0.94 -2.34 -3.10
C ALA A 29 0.45 -1.19 -2.23
N SER A 30 0.90 0.01 -2.54
CA SER A 30 0.45 1.23 -1.89
C SER A 30 0.23 2.33 -2.91
N GLY A 31 -0.44 3.40 -2.48
CA GLY A 31 -0.61 4.61 -3.26
C GLY A 31 -0.41 5.82 -2.38
N ILE A 32 -0.11 6.96 -2.99
CA ILE A 32 0.15 8.19 -2.24
C ILE A 32 -0.76 9.32 -2.73
N ASP A 33 -1.24 10.13 -1.78
CA ASP A 33 -1.88 11.40 -2.05
C ASP A 33 -0.80 12.47 -1.81
N ARG A 34 -0.27 13.02 -2.89
CA ARG A 34 0.85 13.98 -2.82
C ARG A 34 0.45 15.31 -2.19
N GLU A 35 -0.82 15.70 -2.33
CA GLU A 35 -1.29 16.95 -1.77
C GLU A 35 -1.29 16.90 -0.24
N ARG A 36 -1.63 15.74 0.32
CA ARG A 36 -1.71 15.55 1.76
C ARG A 36 -0.49 14.87 2.35
N ASN A 37 0.39 14.35 1.48
CA ASN A 37 1.54 13.54 1.89
C ASN A 37 1.11 12.34 2.75
N LEU A 38 0.06 11.65 2.31
CA LEU A 38 -0.48 10.48 2.98
C LEU A 38 -0.38 9.27 2.06
N ILE A 39 0.04 8.15 2.62
CA ILE A 39 0.19 6.88 1.92
C ILE A 39 -0.88 5.93 2.39
N VAL A 40 -1.58 5.28 1.44
CA VAL A 40 -2.51 4.20 1.73
C VAL A 40 -1.80 2.90 1.43
N ILE A 41 -1.76 1.98 2.39
CA ILE A 41 -1.03 0.73 2.26
C ILE A 41 -1.82 -0.43 2.85
N LYS A 42 -1.56 -1.62 2.32
CA LYS A 42 -2.17 -2.85 2.79
C LYS A 42 -1.81 -3.12 4.25
N PRO A 43 -2.78 -3.59 5.07
CA PRO A 43 -2.46 -4.02 6.43
C PRO A 43 -1.63 -5.30 6.42
N SER A 44 -0.87 -5.49 7.50
CA SER A 44 -0.04 -6.68 7.69
C SER A 44 -0.92 -7.88 8.03
N GLY A 45 -0.62 -9.02 7.41
CA GLY A 45 -1.18 -10.30 7.83
C GLY A 45 -2.62 -10.59 7.45
N VAL A 46 -3.26 -9.74 6.65
CA VAL A 46 -4.63 -9.99 6.19
C VAL A 46 -4.56 -10.75 4.85
N PRO A 47 -5.17 -11.94 4.77
CA PRO A 47 -5.22 -12.67 3.50
C PRO A 47 -5.95 -11.86 2.43
N TYR A 48 -5.49 -11.98 1.18
CA TYR A 48 -6.07 -11.20 0.07
C TYR A 48 -7.57 -11.44 -0.09
N GLU A 49 -8.03 -12.66 0.16
CA GLU A 49 -9.45 -13.01 0.01
C GLU A 49 -10.37 -12.32 1.00
N TYR A 50 -9.81 -11.81 2.11
CA TYR A 50 -10.58 -11.09 3.12
C TYR A 50 -10.31 -9.60 3.13
N LEU A 51 -9.44 -9.13 2.24
CA LEU A 51 -9.01 -7.74 2.22
C LEU A 51 -10.11 -6.83 1.68
N LYS A 52 -10.37 -5.72 2.38
CA LYS A 52 -11.37 -4.73 2.00
C LYS A 52 -10.74 -3.34 2.00
N ALA A 53 -11.36 -2.41 1.27
CA ALA A 53 -10.89 -1.03 1.25
C ALA A 53 -10.85 -0.41 2.66
N SER A 54 -11.83 -0.76 3.50
CA SER A 54 -11.88 -0.24 4.88
C SER A 54 -10.77 -0.78 5.77
N ASP A 55 -10.04 -1.83 5.32
CA ASP A 55 -8.91 -2.37 6.06
C ASP A 55 -7.61 -1.64 5.75
N MET A 56 -7.60 -0.81 4.70
CA MET A 56 -6.39 -0.09 4.31
C MET A 56 -5.96 0.87 5.42
N VAL A 57 -4.65 1.02 5.57
CA VAL A 57 -4.07 1.88 6.59
C VAL A 57 -3.49 3.12 5.93
N VAL A 58 -3.74 4.28 6.53
CA VAL A 58 -3.19 5.55 6.06
C VAL A 58 -2.03 5.94 6.98
N VAL A 59 -0.87 6.16 6.40
CA VAL A 59 0.31 6.59 7.15
C VAL A 59 0.88 7.87 6.55
N ASN A 60 1.59 8.66 7.36
CA ASN A 60 2.29 9.82 6.86
C ASN A 60 3.71 9.45 6.42
N LEU A 61 4.48 10.43 5.97
CA LEU A 61 5.84 10.18 5.48
C LEU A 61 6.83 9.79 6.57
N GLU A 62 6.46 9.97 7.83
CA GLU A 62 7.25 9.53 8.99
C GLU A 62 6.89 8.11 9.43
N GLY A 63 5.91 7.49 8.79
CA GLY A 63 5.48 6.15 9.12
C GLY A 63 4.44 6.07 10.23
N GLU A 64 3.91 7.18 10.67
CA GLU A 64 2.89 7.21 11.72
C GLU A 64 1.52 6.91 11.12
N VAL A 65 0.74 6.08 11.81
CA VAL A 65 -0.63 5.75 11.38
C VAL A 65 -1.54 6.95 11.63
N VAL A 66 -2.13 7.45 10.55
CA VAL A 66 -3.07 8.58 10.61
C VAL A 66 -4.50 8.06 10.70
N GLU A 67 -4.80 6.97 10.01
CA GLU A 67 -6.13 6.38 10.04
C GLU A 67 -6.02 4.88 9.80
N GLY A 68 -6.82 4.11 10.52
CA GLY A 68 -6.89 2.67 10.38
C GLY A 68 -6.75 1.98 11.73
N ASN A 69 -7.33 0.79 11.82
CA ASN A 69 -7.33 -0.01 13.05
C ASN A 69 -6.33 -1.15 13.02
N LEU A 70 -5.79 -1.46 11.85
CA LEU A 70 -4.88 -2.58 11.67
C LEU A 70 -3.45 -2.08 11.55
N ARG A 71 -2.51 -3.00 11.76
CA ARG A 71 -1.10 -2.68 11.63
C ARG A 71 -0.77 -2.54 10.13
N PRO A 72 -0.06 -1.48 9.71
CA PRO A 72 0.35 -1.37 8.31
C PRO A 72 1.37 -2.45 7.95
N SER A 73 1.51 -2.71 6.66
CA SER A 73 2.46 -3.68 6.15
C SER A 73 3.86 -3.47 6.75
N SER A 74 4.57 -4.56 7.00
CA SER A 74 5.95 -4.50 7.48
C SER A 74 6.88 -3.82 6.46
N ASP A 75 6.43 -3.70 5.22
CA ASP A 75 7.21 -3.06 4.14
C ASP A 75 6.97 -1.55 4.05
N THR A 76 6.20 -0.99 4.97
CA THR A 76 5.82 0.43 4.93
C THR A 76 7.02 1.36 4.80
N ARG A 77 8.09 1.10 5.55
CA ARG A 77 9.29 1.93 5.48
C ARG A 77 9.91 1.93 4.09
N THR A 78 9.94 0.78 3.43
CA THR A 78 10.44 0.68 2.05
C THR A 78 9.61 1.53 1.10
N HIS A 79 8.27 1.45 1.23
CA HIS A 79 7.38 2.27 0.41
C HIS A 79 7.62 3.75 0.64
N ILE A 80 7.74 4.16 1.90
CA ILE A 80 7.99 5.57 2.25
C ILE A 80 9.29 6.07 1.62
N GLU A 81 10.35 5.30 1.70
CA GLU A 81 11.63 5.70 1.13
C GLU A 81 11.55 5.88 -0.38
N LEU A 82 10.81 5.02 -1.06
CA LEU A 82 10.61 5.15 -2.50
C LEU A 82 9.83 6.42 -2.84
N TYR A 83 8.79 6.73 -2.08
CA TYR A 83 8.02 7.95 -2.32
C TYR A 83 8.83 9.22 -2.06
N LYS A 84 9.71 9.19 -1.06
CA LYS A 84 10.58 10.34 -0.76
C LYS A 84 11.64 10.56 -1.83
N ASN A 85 12.19 9.47 -2.37
CA ASN A 85 13.27 9.56 -3.34
C ASN A 85 12.81 9.73 -4.78
N PHE A 86 11.54 9.41 -5.08
CA PHE A 86 10.99 9.46 -6.43
C PHE A 86 9.69 10.24 -6.41
N PRO A 87 9.76 11.58 -6.42
CA PRO A 87 8.56 12.41 -6.22
C PRO A 87 7.50 12.31 -7.31
N GLU A 88 7.81 11.73 -8.47
CA GLU A 88 6.83 11.60 -9.55
C GLU A 88 6.02 10.31 -9.51
N ILE A 89 6.37 9.33 -8.65
CA ILE A 89 5.61 8.09 -8.59
C ILE A 89 4.35 8.26 -7.75
N GLY A 90 3.28 7.56 -8.12
CA GLY A 90 2.01 7.57 -7.41
C GLY A 90 1.70 6.26 -6.71
N GLY A 91 2.45 5.20 -7.01
CA GLY A 91 2.22 3.90 -6.40
C GLY A 91 3.48 3.06 -6.36
N VAL A 92 3.49 2.07 -5.46
CA VAL A 92 4.60 1.12 -5.29
C VAL A 92 4.02 -0.28 -5.13
N VAL A 93 4.61 -1.23 -5.85
CA VAL A 93 4.29 -2.65 -5.70
C VAL A 93 5.56 -3.35 -5.22
N HIS A 94 5.44 -4.07 -4.13
CA HIS A 94 6.55 -4.83 -3.54
C HIS A 94 6.21 -6.33 -3.57
N THR A 95 7.05 -7.09 -4.27
CA THR A 95 6.99 -8.55 -4.30
C THR A 95 8.39 -9.06 -4.01
N HIS A 96 8.93 -10.02 -4.83
CA HIS A 96 10.36 -10.39 -4.75
C HIS A 96 11.24 -9.28 -5.34
N SER A 97 10.65 -8.43 -6.18
CA SER A 97 11.28 -7.25 -6.73
C SER A 97 10.42 -6.05 -6.38
N ILE A 98 11.00 -4.86 -6.36
CA ILE A 98 10.26 -3.63 -6.10
C ILE A 98 9.97 -2.94 -7.42
N HIS A 99 8.71 -2.61 -7.65
CA HIS A 99 8.26 -1.90 -8.84
C HIS A 99 7.58 -0.60 -8.44
N ALA A 100 7.91 0.49 -9.12
CA ALA A 100 7.30 1.80 -8.87
C ALA A 100 6.49 2.21 -10.10
N ALA A 101 5.36 2.88 -9.87
CA ALA A 101 4.49 3.36 -10.93
C ALA A 101 4.14 4.83 -10.72
N ALA A 102 3.96 5.53 -11.83
CA ALA A 102 3.58 6.94 -11.80
C ALA A 102 2.12 7.12 -11.38
#